data_34b7c266969ac4719a947bf393927a0d
#
_entry.id   34b7c266969ac4719a947bf393927a0d
#
_cell.length_a   1.000
_cell.length_b   1.000
_cell.length_c   1.000
_cell.angle_alpha   90.00
_cell.angle_beta   90.00
_cell.angle_gamma   90.00
#
_symmetry.space_group_name_H-M   'P 1'
#
loop_
_entity.id
_entity.type
_entity.pdbx_description
1 polymer ?
#
loop_
_entity_poly.entity_id
_entity_poly.type
_entity_poly.pdbx_seq_one_letter_code
_entity_poly.pdbx_strand_id
1 'polypeptide(L)'
;MSDHPSLPPALSQSVGTVSTPEGMRGDPVRRALDLVRLFAEPGPGFATFRHVSRDEVPEPARSLLDHTSHMTVAMEGHHGMPLGLRVVARARDQGGADGKNPWYAREILLLSPQGTLVQYGIVRINLAHVDAATSAAIRAAKIPLGRVLINAGLLREVRDVSLLEVCPGPRLASLFGRLPVPGGAVAPTWGRVAEISLGGHPAVELLEVVVPPVG
;
A
#
# COMPACT_ATOMS: atom_id res chain seq x y z
N MET A 1 49.14 51.43 -31.46
CA MET A 1 49.44 50.06 -30.98
C MET A 1 48.79 49.94 -29.64
N SER A 2 47.60 49.37 -29.65
CA SER A 2 46.84 49.14 -28.41
C SER A 2 46.36 47.70 -28.45
N ASP A 3 47.05 46.87 -27.65
CA ASP A 3 46.65 45.47 -27.43
C ASP A 3 45.35 45.37 -26.59
N HIS A 4 44.38 44.75 -27.17
CA HIS A 4 43.20 44.28 -26.42
C HIS A 4 43.40 42.80 -26.05
N PRO A 5 43.34 42.41 -24.80
CA PRO A 5 43.34 41.01 -24.44
C PRO A 5 41.97 40.37 -24.74
N SER A 6 42.01 39.30 -25.52
CA SER A 6 40.87 38.45 -25.82
C SER A 6 40.35 37.74 -24.56
N LEU A 7 39.03 37.85 -24.29
CA LEU A 7 38.34 37.06 -23.29
C LEU A 7 38.24 35.61 -23.76
N PRO A 8 38.39 34.62 -22.84
CA PRO A 8 38.17 33.22 -23.14
C PRO A 8 36.66 32.91 -23.31
N PRO A 9 36.29 31.88 -24.10
CA PRO A 9 34.91 31.54 -24.34
C PRO A 9 34.25 30.99 -23.08
N ALA A 10 33.02 31.42 -22.84
CA ALA A 10 32.13 30.97 -21.75
C ALA A 10 31.93 29.44 -21.86
N LEU A 11 32.33 28.74 -20.81
CA LEU A 11 31.97 27.33 -20.59
C LEU A 11 30.47 27.23 -20.44
N SER A 12 29.82 26.72 -21.48
CA SER A 12 28.42 26.29 -21.43
C SER A 12 28.32 25.14 -20.40
N GLN A 13 27.91 25.44 -19.19
CA GLN A 13 27.52 24.44 -18.23
C GLN A 13 26.19 23.87 -18.71
N SER A 14 26.24 22.66 -19.27
CA SER A 14 25.04 21.83 -19.46
C SER A 14 24.40 21.62 -18.08
N VAL A 15 23.24 22.26 -17.91
CA VAL A 15 22.33 21.96 -16.82
C VAL A 15 21.97 20.48 -16.95
N GLY A 16 22.62 19.66 -16.15
CA GLY A 16 22.29 18.26 -16.01
C GLY A 16 20.83 18.17 -15.55
N THR A 17 19.99 17.63 -16.42
CA THR A 17 18.65 17.17 -16.08
C THR A 17 18.80 16.26 -14.88
N VAL A 18 18.35 16.70 -13.71
CA VAL A 18 18.20 15.85 -12.55
C VAL A 18 17.11 14.84 -12.93
N SER A 19 17.54 13.70 -13.46
CA SER A 19 16.68 12.54 -13.63
C SER A 19 16.21 12.17 -12.24
N THR A 20 14.93 12.35 -11.99
CA THR A 20 14.25 11.73 -10.85
C THR A 20 14.64 10.25 -10.85
N PRO A 21 15.10 9.70 -9.72
CA PRO A 21 15.49 8.29 -9.69
C PRO A 21 14.30 7.45 -10.15
N GLU A 22 14.44 6.80 -11.29
CA GLU A 22 13.53 5.74 -11.81
C GLU A 22 13.46 4.52 -10.87
N GLY A 23 13.96 4.64 -9.65
CA GLY A 23 14.33 3.59 -8.73
C GLY A 23 13.25 3.16 -7.75
N MET A 24 11.98 3.60 -7.83
CA MET A 24 10.94 3.07 -6.93
C MET A 24 9.87 2.20 -7.63
N ARG A 25 10.09 1.80 -8.87
CA ARG A 25 9.36 0.68 -9.50
C ARG A 25 10.02 -0.63 -9.09
N GLY A 26 10.06 -0.90 -7.78
CA GLY A 26 10.56 -2.17 -7.28
C GLY A 26 9.65 -3.32 -7.70
N ASP A 27 10.23 -4.52 -7.80
CA ASP A 27 9.50 -5.77 -7.98
C ASP A 27 8.26 -5.81 -7.06
N PRO A 28 7.03 -6.00 -7.61
CA PRO A 28 5.79 -6.01 -6.81
C PRO A 28 5.80 -7.01 -5.66
N VAL A 29 6.43 -8.17 -5.84
CA VAL A 29 6.58 -9.18 -4.79
C VAL A 29 7.46 -8.65 -3.67
N ARG A 30 8.58 -8.00 -4.00
CA ARG A 30 9.45 -7.39 -2.99
C ARG A 30 8.72 -6.29 -2.22
N ARG A 31 7.95 -5.42 -2.90
CA ARG A 31 7.13 -4.40 -2.23
C ARG A 31 6.16 -5.01 -1.22
N ALA A 32 5.48 -6.12 -1.59
CA ALA A 32 4.60 -6.84 -0.67
C ALA A 32 5.37 -7.39 0.53
N LEU A 33 6.52 -8.03 0.31
CA LEU A 33 7.35 -8.60 1.37
C LEU A 33 7.91 -7.54 2.32
N ASP A 34 8.28 -6.35 1.80
CA ASP A 34 8.77 -5.24 2.62
C ASP A 34 7.66 -4.68 3.53
N LEU A 35 6.41 -4.61 3.06
CA LEU A 35 5.27 -4.26 3.89
C LEU A 35 4.95 -5.33 4.93
N VAL A 36 4.99 -6.62 4.55
CA VAL A 36 4.79 -7.74 5.49
C VAL A 36 5.81 -7.70 6.60
N ARG A 37 7.09 -7.39 6.31
CA ARG A 37 8.19 -7.33 7.28
C ARG A 37 7.93 -6.36 8.43
N LEU A 38 7.05 -5.38 8.26
CA LEU A 38 6.67 -4.46 9.34
C LEU A 38 5.89 -5.17 10.46
N PHE A 39 5.28 -6.34 10.21
CA PHE A 39 4.36 -7.02 11.15
C PHE A 39 4.62 -8.50 11.33
N ALA A 40 5.32 -9.12 10.40
CA ALA A 40 5.59 -10.56 10.39
C ALA A 40 6.90 -10.88 9.66
N GLU A 41 7.44 -12.07 9.93
CA GLU A 41 8.51 -12.62 9.11
C GLU A 41 7.96 -12.94 7.71
N PRO A 42 8.54 -12.36 6.63
CA PRO A 42 8.14 -12.68 5.27
C PRO A 42 8.43 -14.14 4.92
N GLY A 43 7.53 -14.75 4.16
CA GLY A 43 7.73 -16.10 3.67
C GLY A 43 6.50 -17.00 3.87
N PRO A 44 6.63 -18.33 3.66
CA PRO A 44 5.50 -19.26 3.65
C PRO A 44 4.69 -19.31 4.95
N GLY A 45 5.29 -18.90 6.08
CA GLY A 45 4.58 -18.78 7.37
C GLY A 45 3.51 -17.68 7.37
N PHE A 46 3.71 -16.62 6.58
CA PHE A 46 2.74 -15.56 6.37
C PHE A 46 1.94 -15.77 5.07
N ALA A 47 2.60 -15.65 3.92
CA ALA A 47 2.06 -15.89 2.58
C ALA A 47 3.19 -15.94 1.55
N THR A 48 2.94 -16.59 0.42
CA THR A 48 3.75 -16.42 -0.78
C THR A 48 3.01 -15.57 -1.81
N PHE A 49 3.76 -14.79 -2.57
CA PHE A 49 3.25 -13.85 -3.55
C PHE A 49 3.81 -14.13 -4.92
N ARG A 50 2.99 -14.01 -5.96
CA ARG A 50 3.39 -14.06 -7.36
C ARG A 50 2.79 -12.87 -8.09
N HIS A 51 3.61 -12.11 -8.82
CA HIS A 51 3.11 -11.04 -9.70
C HIS A 51 2.33 -11.68 -10.85
N VAL A 52 1.18 -11.13 -11.16
CA VAL A 52 0.26 -11.65 -12.18
C VAL A 52 -0.21 -10.56 -13.11
N SER A 53 -0.53 -10.94 -14.34
CA SER A 53 -1.21 -10.06 -15.28
C SER A 53 -2.69 -9.93 -14.90
N ARG A 54 -3.34 -8.90 -15.45
CA ARG A 54 -4.77 -8.64 -15.27
C ARG A 54 -5.63 -9.85 -15.65
N ASP A 55 -5.28 -10.51 -16.75
CA ASP A 55 -6.07 -11.60 -17.31
C ASP A 55 -6.02 -12.89 -16.49
N GLU A 56 -5.02 -13.01 -15.61
CA GLU A 56 -4.91 -14.13 -14.68
C GLU A 56 -5.82 -13.95 -13.45
N VAL A 57 -6.31 -12.74 -13.18
CA VAL A 57 -7.15 -12.46 -12.01
C VAL A 57 -8.63 -12.63 -12.38
N PRO A 58 -9.35 -13.57 -11.74
CA PRO A 58 -10.77 -13.80 -12.03
C PRO A 58 -11.66 -12.69 -11.44
N GLU A 59 -12.88 -12.57 -11.95
CA GLU A 59 -13.91 -11.75 -11.30
C GLU A 59 -14.44 -12.47 -10.03
N PRO A 60 -14.84 -11.72 -9.00
CA PRO A 60 -14.88 -10.25 -8.90
C PRO A 60 -13.55 -9.62 -8.46
N ALA A 61 -12.53 -10.42 -8.16
CA ALA A 61 -11.25 -9.92 -7.63
C ALA A 61 -10.58 -8.92 -8.59
N ARG A 62 -10.65 -9.15 -9.89
CA ARG A 62 -10.11 -8.24 -10.90
C ARG A 62 -10.74 -6.85 -10.81
N SER A 63 -12.06 -6.76 -10.82
CA SER A 63 -12.77 -5.47 -10.71
C SER A 63 -12.49 -4.77 -9.38
N LEU A 64 -12.23 -5.53 -8.31
CA LEU A 64 -11.91 -4.98 -6.98
C LEU A 64 -10.47 -4.50 -6.85
N LEU A 65 -9.52 -5.05 -7.62
CA LEU A 65 -8.09 -4.78 -7.43
C LEU A 65 -7.47 -3.93 -8.54
N ASP A 66 -7.94 -4.08 -9.79
CA ASP A 66 -7.38 -3.43 -10.97
C ASP A 66 -8.04 -2.08 -11.24
N HIS A 67 -7.79 -1.12 -10.37
CA HIS A 67 -8.27 0.25 -10.49
C HIS A 67 -7.38 1.24 -9.73
N THR A 68 -7.50 2.51 -10.07
CA THR A 68 -6.79 3.63 -9.41
C THR A 68 -7.66 4.38 -8.39
N SER A 69 -8.80 3.80 -7.99
CA SER A 69 -9.64 4.33 -6.90
C SER A 69 -9.14 3.84 -5.54
N HIS A 70 -9.64 4.48 -4.46
CA HIS A 70 -9.44 3.96 -3.12
C HIS A 70 -10.16 2.62 -2.93
N MET A 71 -9.43 1.62 -2.44
CA MET A 71 -9.96 0.28 -2.20
C MET A 71 -11.21 0.30 -1.30
N THR A 72 -11.22 1.11 -0.26
CA THR A 72 -12.39 1.23 0.62
C THR A 72 -13.65 1.60 -0.16
N VAL A 73 -13.55 2.54 -1.12
CA VAL A 73 -14.69 2.96 -1.95
C VAL A 73 -15.12 1.84 -2.90
N ALA A 74 -14.16 1.15 -3.51
CA ALA A 74 -14.45 0.02 -4.40
C ALA A 74 -15.13 -1.14 -3.64
N MET A 75 -14.61 -1.47 -2.46
CA MET A 75 -15.18 -2.51 -1.61
C MET A 75 -16.57 -2.14 -1.06
N GLU A 76 -16.77 -0.90 -0.61
CA GLU A 76 -18.09 -0.40 -0.18
C GLU A 76 -19.10 -0.43 -1.34
N GLY A 77 -18.68 -0.04 -2.55
CA GLY A 77 -19.51 -0.12 -3.75
C GLY A 77 -19.88 -1.56 -4.11
N HIS A 78 -18.93 -2.50 -4.03
CA HIS A 78 -19.17 -3.91 -4.33
C HIS A 78 -20.13 -4.57 -3.32
N HIS A 79 -19.95 -4.27 -2.03
CA HIS A 79 -20.77 -4.84 -0.97
C HIS A 79 -22.08 -4.07 -0.73
N GLY A 80 -22.24 -2.88 -1.34
CA GLY A 80 -23.43 -2.04 -1.16
C GLY A 80 -23.60 -1.48 0.25
N MET A 81 -22.51 -1.44 1.06
CA MET A 81 -22.59 -1.05 2.46
C MET A 81 -21.26 -0.45 2.97
N PRO A 82 -21.30 0.43 3.99
CA PRO A 82 -20.10 0.92 4.65
C PRO A 82 -19.33 -0.22 5.33
N LEU A 83 -18.01 -0.14 5.30
CA LEU A 83 -17.13 -1.14 5.91
C LEU A 83 -16.53 -0.62 7.22
N GLY A 84 -16.52 -1.51 8.21
CA GLY A 84 -15.81 -1.32 9.47
C GLY A 84 -14.32 -1.58 9.34
N LEU A 85 -13.53 -0.96 10.21
CA LEU A 85 -12.08 -1.14 10.31
C LEU A 85 -11.74 -1.84 11.63
N ARG A 86 -10.99 -2.94 11.55
CA ARG A 86 -10.31 -3.56 12.70
C ARG A 86 -8.80 -3.47 12.49
N VAL A 87 -8.12 -2.85 13.44
CA VAL A 87 -6.65 -2.79 13.46
C VAL A 87 -6.13 -4.05 14.14
N VAL A 88 -5.31 -4.81 13.42
CA VAL A 88 -4.62 -6.01 13.93
C VAL A 88 -3.37 -5.60 14.70
N ALA A 89 -2.54 -4.75 14.08
CA ALA A 89 -1.29 -4.28 14.65
C ALA A 89 -0.96 -2.87 14.16
N ARG A 90 -0.10 -2.18 14.93
CA ARG A 90 0.50 -0.90 14.55
C ARG A 90 2.00 -1.00 14.68
N ALA A 91 2.73 -0.50 13.69
CA ALA A 91 4.17 -0.34 13.77
C ALA A 91 4.50 1.15 13.64
N ARG A 92 5.49 1.58 14.43
CA ARG A 92 6.25 2.79 14.14
C ARG A 92 7.47 2.31 13.39
N ASP A 93 7.64 2.82 12.18
CA ASP A 93 8.85 2.51 11.43
C ASP A 93 10.06 3.00 12.24
N GLN A 94 10.98 2.11 12.54
CA GLN A 94 12.13 2.36 13.40
C GLN A 94 13.29 3.06 12.65
N GLY A 95 13.00 3.77 11.58
CA GLY A 95 13.99 4.48 10.78
C GLY A 95 14.35 5.85 11.37
N GLY A 96 15.34 5.88 12.22
CA GLY A 96 16.00 7.11 12.67
C GLY A 96 16.28 7.12 14.15
N ALA A 97 17.57 7.22 14.52
CA ALA A 97 18.05 7.33 15.90
C ALA A 97 17.58 8.61 16.62
N ASP A 98 16.93 9.53 15.89
CA ASP A 98 16.47 10.83 16.39
C ASP A 98 14.96 10.88 16.71
N GLY A 99 14.25 9.78 16.61
CA GLY A 99 12.81 9.69 16.91
C GLY A 99 11.89 10.50 15.97
N LYS A 100 12.44 11.08 14.91
CA LYS A 100 11.73 11.96 13.95
C LYS A 100 11.17 11.24 12.73
N ASN A 101 11.11 9.90 12.75
CA ASN A 101 10.55 9.18 11.62
C ASN A 101 9.07 9.50 11.47
N PRO A 102 8.65 10.13 10.36
CA PRO A 102 7.25 10.46 10.10
C PRO A 102 6.41 9.25 9.67
N TRP A 103 7.03 8.09 9.45
CA TRP A 103 6.34 6.92 8.95
C TRP A 103 5.51 6.24 10.03
N TYR A 104 4.30 5.88 9.67
CA TYR A 104 3.35 5.12 10.49
C TYR A 104 2.79 3.98 9.64
N ALA A 105 2.71 2.79 10.22
CA ALA A 105 2.13 1.64 9.56
C ALA A 105 1.09 0.94 10.43
N ARG A 106 0.13 0.30 9.79
CA ARG A 106 -0.86 -0.56 10.44
C ARG A 106 -1.26 -1.74 9.57
N GLU A 107 -1.48 -2.85 10.23
CA GLU A 107 -2.10 -4.05 9.70
C GLU A 107 -3.59 -4.03 10.04
N ILE A 108 -4.45 -4.24 9.06
CA ILE A 108 -5.89 -4.01 9.18
C ILE A 108 -6.73 -5.12 8.56
N LEU A 109 -7.97 -5.19 9.03
CA LEU A 109 -9.04 -5.96 8.40
C LEU A 109 -10.22 -5.02 8.13
N LEU A 110 -10.82 -5.13 6.95
CA LEU A 110 -12.12 -4.51 6.67
C LEU A 110 -13.22 -5.55 6.83
N LEU A 111 -14.28 -5.13 7.49
CA LEU A 111 -15.38 -5.98 7.87
C LEU A 111 -16.71 -5.38 7.40
N SER A 112 -17.61 -6.22 6.95
CA SER A 112 -19.00 -5.83 6.76
C SER A 112 -19.66 -5.46 8.12
N PRO A 113 -20.82 -4.78 8.14
CA PRO A 113 -21.56 -4.51 9.37
C PRO A 113 -21.94 -5.79 10.16
N GLN A 114 -22.05 -6.93 9.46
CA GLN A 114 -22.32 -8.25 10.05
C GLN A 114 -21.06 -8.92 10.62
N GLY A 115 -19.89 -8.26 10.53
CA GLY A 115 -18.62 -8.78 11.01
C GLY A 115 -17.92 -9.73 10.04
N THR A 116 -18.44 -9.90 8.83
CA THR A 116 -17.77 -10.71 7.80
C THR A 116 -16.52 -10.00 7.31
N LEU A 117 -15.40 -10.71 7.32
CA LEU A 117 -14.14 -10.19 6.79
C LEU A 117 -14.17 -10.17 5.26
N VAL A 118 -13.87 -9.03 4.68
CA VAL A 118 -13.89 -8.82 3.22
C VAL A 118 -12.52 -8.48 2.65
N GLN A 119 -11.64 -7.87 3.44
CA GLN A 119 -10.30 -7.47 2.99
C GLN A 119 -9.30 -7.48 4.14
N TYR A 120 -8.10 -7.95 3.85
CA TYR A 120 -6.89 -7.74 4.64
C TYR A 120 -6.05 -6.62 3.99
N GLY A 121 -5.34 -5.84 4.81
CA GLY A 121 -4.42 -4.84 4.28
C GLY A 121 -3.29 -4.47 5.23
N ILE A 122 -2.16 -4.07 4.64
CA ILE A 122 -1.10 -3.32 5.29
C ILE A 122 -1.02 -1.97 4.63
N VAL A 123 -0.94 -0.93 5.45
CA VAL A 123 -0.69 0.44 4.98
C VAL A 123 0.46 1.03 5.74
N ARG A 124 1.38 1.67 5.01
CA ARG A 124 2.48 2.47 5.52
C ARG A 124 2.34 3.88 4.97
N ILE A 125 2.35 4.90 5.82
CA ILE A 125 2.15 6.30 5.43
C ILE A 125 3.19 7.22 6.04
N ASN A 126 3.72 8.13 5.22
CA ASN A 126 4.55 9.23 5.66
C ASN A 126 3.66 10.40 6.13
N LEU A 127 3.57 10.59 7.44
CA LEU A 127 2.72 11.62 8.05
C LEU A 127 3.27 13.04 7.89
N ALA A 128 4.47 13.22 7.34
CA ALA A 128 4.98 14.55 7.01
C ALA A 128 4.21 15.21 5.85
N HIS A 129 3.46 14.43 5.07
CA HIS A 129 2.66 14.92 3.93
C HIS A 129 1.20 15.21 4.30
N VAL A 130 0.84 15.20 5.58
CA VAL A 130 -0.52 15.51 6.06
C VAL A 130 -0.45 16.51 7.22
N ASP A 131 -1.51 17.26 7.43
CA ASP A 131 -1.61 18.16 8.57
C ASP A 131 -1.79 17.43 9.90
N ALA A 132 -1.68 18.16 11.00
CA ALA A 132 -1.77 17.60 12.35
C ALA A 132 -3.13 16.94 12.64
N ALA A 133 -4.23 17.53 12.15
CA ALA A 133 -5.58 16.98 12.36
C ALA A 133 -5.77 15.67 11.60
N THR A 134 -5.34 15.62 10.33
CA THR A 134 -5.35 14.41 9.50
C THR A 134 -4.43 13.33 10.09
N SER A 135 -3.22 13.69 10.54
CA SER A 135 -2.31 12.78 11.22
C SER A 135 -2.94 12.18 12.49
N ALA A 136 -3.61 12.99 13.30
CA ALA A 136 -4.33 12.52 14.48
C ALA A 136 -5.47 11.55 14.12
N ALA A 137 -6.25 11.84 13.08
CA ALA A 137 -7.32 10.96 12.58
C ALA A 137 -6.78 9.63 12.06
N ILE A 138 -5.65 9.65 11.33
CA ILE A 138 -4.98 8.42 10.85
C ILE A 138 -4.51 7.56 12.02
N ARG A 139 -3.88 8.18 13.03
CA ARG A 139 -3.38 7.48 14.24
C ARG A 139 -4.52 6.95 15.11
N ALA A 140 -5.65 7.66 15.19
CA ALA A 140 -6.84 7.21 15.91
C ALA A 140 -7.42 5.92 15.31
N ALA A 141 -7.24 5.72 13.99
CA ALA A 141 -7.63 4.51 13.26
C ALA A 141 -9.08 4.08 13.51
N LYS A 142 -10.01 5.04 13.58
CA LYS A 142 -11.44 4.78 13.77
C LYS A 142 -12.16 4.43 12.47
N ILE A 143 -11.62 4.90 11.34
CA ILE A 143 -12.16 4.68 9.99
C ILE A 143 -11.02 4.31 9.03
N PRO A 144 -11.34 3.68 7.87
CA PRO A 144 -10.36 3.34 6.85
C PRO A 144 -9.56 4.55 6.36
N LEU A 145 -8.27 4.35 6.00
CA LEU A 145 -7.37 5.43 5.57
C LEU A 145 -7.95 6.20 4.37
N GLY A 146 -8.44 5.49 3.35
CA GLY A 146 -9.03 6.14 2.17
C GLY A 146 -10.13 7.13 2.55
N ARG A 147 -10.98 6.81 3.54
CA ARG A 147 -12.02 7.70 4.04
C ARG A 147 -11.44 8.91 4.78
N VAL A 148 -10.36 8.73 5.56
CA VAL A 148 -9.68 9.85 6.23
C VAL A 148 -9.13 10.84 5.19
N LEU A 149 -8.44 10.33 4.15
CA LEU A 149 -7.85 11.17 3.10
C LEU A 149 -8.93 11.90 2.27
N ILE A 150 -10.07 11.23 2.00
CA ILE A 150 -11.22 11.85 1.33
C ILE A 150 -11.79 12.99 2.17
N ASN A 151 -12.04 12.75 3.45
CA ASN A 151 -12.62 13.74 4.36
C ASN A 151 -11.69 14.95 4.57
N ALA A 152 -10.38 14.75 4.50
CA ALA A 152 -9.37 15.80 4.58
C ALA A 152 -9.24 16.61 3.27
N GLY A 153 -9.95 16.26 2.19
CA GLY A 153 -9.89 16.95 0.91
C GLY A 153 -8.51 16.94 0.24
N LEU A 154 -7.65 15.99 0.59
CA LEU A 154 -6.29 15.94 0.06
C LEU A 154 -6.28 15.56 -1.42
N LEU A 155 -5.49 16.30 -2.23
CA LEU A 155 -5.18 15.91 -3.61
C LEU A 155 -4.35 14.63 -3.56
N ARG A 156 -4.87 13.57 -4.13
CA ARG A 156 -4.30 12.23 -4.06
C ARG A 156 -4.45 11.48 -5.37
N GLU A 157 -3.49 10.62 -5.64
CA GLU A 157 -3.47 9.79 -6.83
C GLU A 157 -2.95 8.40 -6.45
N VAL A 158 -3.68 7.36 -6.83
CA VAL A 158 -3.24 5.97 -6.70
C VAL A 158 -2.41 5.62 -7.92
N ARG A 159 -1.20 5.15 -7.69
CA ARG A 159 -0.19 4.83 -8.72
C ARG A 159 0.42 3.45 -8.51
N ASP A 160 1.15 3.01 -9.52
CA ASP A 160 1.98 1.79 -9.48
C ASP A 160 1.21 0.56 -8.94
N VAL A 161 -0.04 0.43 -9.38
CA VAL A 161 -0.88 -0.74 -9.06
C VAL A 161 -0.30 -1.96 -9.74
N SER A 162 -0.02 -3.00 -8.95
CA SER A 162 0.45 -4.30 -9.46
C SER A 162 -0.32 -5.42 -8.78
N LEU A 163 -0.84 -6.34 -9.58
CA LEU A 163 -1.69 -7.45 -9.11
C LEU A 163 -0.84 -8.63 -8.64
N LEU A 164 -1.33 -9.29 -7.62
CA LEU A 164 -0.66 -10.41 -6.98
C LEU A 164 -1.62 -11.60 -6.81
N GLU A 165 -1.13 -12.79 -7.12
CA GLU A 165 -1.67 -14.02 -6.55
C GLU A 165 -1.06 -14.20 -5.17
N VAL A 166 -1.88 -14.52 -4.19
CA VAL A 166 -1.51 -14.65 -2.78
C VAL A 166 -1.87 -16.05 -2.30
N CYS A 167 -0.88 -16.85 -1.94
CA CYS A 167 -1.11 -18.13 -1.29
C CYS A 167 -0.94 -17.94 0.23
N PRO A 168 -2.04 -17.89 1.01
CA PRO A 168 -1.99 -17.63 2.44
C PRO A 168 -1.25 -18.72 3.19
N GLY A 169 -0.26 -18.33 3.99
CA GLY A 169 0.33 -19.19 5.00
C GLY A 169 -0.50 -19.22 6.29
N PRO A 170 -0.05 -20.00 7.30
CA PRO A 170 -0.82 -20.19 8.54
C PRO A 170 -1.25 -18.90 9.23
N ARG A 171 -0.39 -17.87 9.25
CA ARG A 171 -0.72 -16.60 9.91
C ARG A 171 -1.81 -15.84 9.16
N LEU A 172 -1.68 -15.66 7.85
CA LEU A 172 -2.69 -14.95 7.05
C LEU A 172 -4.00 -15.72 7.00
N ALA A 173 -3.95 -17.05 6.89
CA ALA A 173 -5.12 -17.91 6.96
C ALA A 173 -5.88 -17.78 8.28
N SER A 174 -5.15 -17.73 9.40
CA SER A 174 -5.75 -17.46 10.73
C SER A 174 -6.43 -16.10 10.81
N LEU A 175 -5.84 -15.05 10.21
CA LEU A 175 -6.46 -13.72 10.13
C LEU A 175 -7.74 -13.74 9.30
N PHE A 176 -7.83 -14.62 8.30
CA PHE A 176 -9.06 -14.86 7.52
C PHE A 176 -10.10 -15.71 8.25
N GLY A 177 -9.81 -16.12 9.49
CA GLY A 177 -10.70 -17.02 10.25
C GLY A 177 -10.70 -18.46 9.72
N ARG A 178 -9.68 -18.82 8.93
CA ARG A 178 -9.50 -20.16 8.38
C ARG A 178 -8.49 -20.91 9.22
N LEU A 179 -8.94 -21.99 9.84
CA LEU A 179 -8.01 -22.87 10.54
C LEU A 179 -7.18 -23.64 9.50
N PRO A 180 -5.86 -23.78 9.71
CA PRO A 180 -5.05 -24.68 8.91
C PRO A 180 -5.59 -26.11 9.08
N VAL A 181 -6.10 -26.68 8.01
CA VAL A 181 -6.42 -28.13 8.01
C VAL A 181 -5.10 -28.85 7.82
N PRO A 182 -4.74 -29.83 8.65
CA PRO A 182 -3.55 -30.63 8.47
C PRO A 182 -3.50 -31.21 7.05
N GLY A 183 -2.47 -30.84 6.26
CA GLY A 183 -2.33 -31.27 4.87
C GLY A 183 -3.20 -30.52 3.86
N GLY A 184 -4.06 -29.59 4.28
CA GLY A 184 -4.90 -28.75 3.41
C GLY A 184 -4.24 -27.40 3.11
N ALA A 185 -3.95 -27.14 1.83
CA ALA A 185 -3.56 -25.80 1.39
C ALA A 185 -4.79 -24.87 1.40
N VAL A 186 -4.65 -23.69 1.99
CA VAL A 186 -5.67 -22.63 1.82
C VAL A 186 -5.67 -22.21 0.36
N ALA A 187 -6.85 -22.15 -0.26
CA ALA A 187 -6.97 -21.74 -1.66
C ALA A 187 -6.29 -20.38 -1.88
N PRO A 188 -5.58 -20.19 -3.01
CA PRO A 188 -5.02 -18.91 -3.37
C PRO A 188 -6.10 -17.83 -3.43
N THR A 189 -5.69 -16.60 -3.14
CA THR A 189 -6.51 -15.41 -3.29
C THR A 189 -5.74 -14.34 -4.05
N TRP A 190 -6.30 -13.15 -4.16
CA TRP A 190 -5.78 -12.08 -4.98
C TRP A 190 -5.54 -10.84 -4.14
N GLY A 191 -4.50 -10.11 -4.51
CA GLY A 191 -4.16 -8.86 -3.87
C GLY A 191 -3.54 -7.88 -4.85
N ARG A 192 -3.23 -6.71 -4.34
CA ARG A 192 -2.43 -5.70 -5.04
C ARG A 192 -1.46 -5.01 -4.11
N VAL A 193 -0.39 -4.53 -4.68
CA VAL A 193 0.43 -3.46 -4.10
C VAL A 193 0.18 -2.19 -4.89
N ALA A 194 0.15 -1.07 -4.20
CA ALA A 194 -0.03 0.25 -4.81
C ALA A 194 0.66 1.33 -3.99
N GLU A 195 0.79 2.50 -4.59
CA GLU A 195 1.25 3.73 -3.95
C GLU A 195 0.17 4.80 -4.03
N ILE A 196 0.07 5.66 -3.01
CA ILE A 196 -0.73 6.89 -3.10
C ILE A 196 0.20 8.07 -2.94
N SER A 197 0.17 8.97 -3.93
CA SER A 197 0.79 10.28 -3.85
C SER A 197 -0.16 11.27 -3.18
N LEU A 198 0.36 12.08 -2.27
CA LEU A 198 -0.34 13.19 -1.64
C LEU A 198 0.34 14.49 -2.05
N GLY A 199 -0.42 15.40 -2.68
CA GLY A 199 0.15 16.64 -3.21
C GLY A 199 1.31 16.44 -4.20
N GLY A 200 1.32 15.33 -4.95
CA GLY A 200 2.36 14.98 -5.90
C GLY A 200 3.56 14.21 -5.31
N HIS A 201 3.60 14.00 -3.99
CA HIS A 201 4.67 13.25 -3.32
C HIS A 201 4.25 11.83 -2.97
N PRO A 202 5.09 10.80 -3.22
CA PRO A 202 4.84 9.45 -2.73
C PRO A 202 4.73 9.46 -1.21
N ALA A 203 3.59 9.07 -0.70
CA ALA A 203 3.30 9.20 0.72
C ALA A 203 2.70 7.96 1.37
N VAL A 204 2.08 7.07 0.60
CA VAL A 204 1.45 5.85 1.13
C VAL A 204 1.84 4.66 0.29
N GLU A 205 2.20 3.58 0.97
CA GLU A 205 2.42 2.26 0.38
C GLU A 205 1.35 1.29 0.90
N LEU A 206 0.81 0.48 0.01
CA LEU A 206 -0.32 -0.41 0.28
C LEU A 206 -0.02 -1.84 -0.15
N LEU A 207 -0.40 -2.80 0.69
CA LEU A 207 -0.70 -4.18 0.32
C LEU A 207 -2.17 -4.45 0.68
N GLU A 208 -2.96 -4.83 -0.28
CA GLU A 208 -4.40 -5.10 -0.12
C GLU A 208 -4.72 -6.47 -0.69
N VAL A 209 -5.38 -7.32 0.10
CA VAL A 209 -5.71 -8.71 -0.26
C VAL A 209 -7.20 -8.93 -0.04
N VAL A 210 -7.92 -9.33 -1.08
CA VAL A 210 -9.33 -9.70 -0.96
C VAL A 210 -9.46 -11.05 -0.27
N VAL A 211 -10.45 -11.18 0.60
CA VAL A 211 -10.70 -12.45 1.28
C VAL A 211 -11.53 -13.34 0.37
N PRO A 212 -11.09 -14.58 0.09
CA PRO A 212 -11.86 -15.49 -0.74
C PRO A 212 -13.23 -15.74 -0.09
N PRO A 213 -14.31 -15.89 -0.88
CA PRO A 213 -15.59 -16.27 -0.33
C PRO A 213 -15.48 -17.58 0.46
N VAL A 214 -16.27 -17.69 1.52
CA VAL A 214 -16.42 -18.95 2.25
C VAL A 214 -17.24 -19.87 1.34
N GLY A 215 -16.62 -20.95 0.85
CA GLY A 215 -17.30 -21.98 0.07
C GLY A 215 -18.25 -22.79 0.93
#